data_175829fa099b00461b90c28b848dddd4
#
_entry.id   175829fa099b00461b90c28b848dddd4
#
_cell.length_a   1.000
_cell.length_b   1.000
_cell.length_c   1.000
_cell.angle_alpha   90.00
_cell.angle_beta   90.00
_cell.angle_gamma   90.00
#
_symmetry.space_group_name_H-M   'P 1'
#
loop_
_entity.id
_entity.type
_entity.pdbx_description
1 polymer ?
#
loop_
_entity_poly.entity_id
_entity_poly.type
_entity_poly.pdbx_seq_one_letter_code
_entity_poly.pdbx_strand_id
1 'polypeptide(L)'
;MATTASAQIRPFQPGDRSQVLALAPQLTHGVAPWRDPAAVRRAAENWLQTSVDTAGRPDRAVYVAVAGNKVVGVVGIREQTHFTGQTDAYVGELAVASDMERRGIATALMGAAEAWAAQRGLAFLTLQTGAANQPARSLYRRLGYHEEELLLTKAIQPSYQHGQPQPARNAQQP
;
A
#
# COMPACT_ATOMS: atom_id res chain seq x y z
N MET A 1 -33.10 8.30 -6.19
CA MET A 1 -31.88 8.75 -5.49
C MET A 1 -31.11 7.51 -5.06
N ALA A 2 -29.98 7.19 -5.69
CA ALA A 2 -29.18 6.07 -5.29
C ALA A 2 -28.48 6.41 -3.97
N THR A 3 -28.87 5.73 -2.89
CA THR A 3 -28.17 5.80 -1.61
C THR A 3 -26.74 5.35 -1.84
N THR A 4 -25.80 6.29 -1.78
CA THR A 4 -24.36 5.97 -1.82
C THR A 4 -24.08 5.12 -0.60
N ALA A 5 -24.02 3.80 -0.76
CA ALA A 5 -23.71 2.88 0.32
C ALA A 5 -22.33 3.28 0.87
N SER A 6 -22.33 3.76 2.11
CA SER A 6 -21.11 4.03 2.88
C SER A 6 -20.34 2.71 3.01
N ALA A 7 -19.07 2.67 2.63
CA ALA A 7 -18.27 1.48 2.82
C ALA A 7 -18.04 1.24 4.32
N GLN A 8 -18.25 0.00 4.76
CA GLN A 8 -17.99 -0.43 6.13
C GLN A 8 -16.56 -0.90 6.24
N ILE A 9 -15.83 -0.41 7.24
CA ILE A 9 -14.49 -0.90 7.59
C ILE A 9 -14.62 -2.03 8.61
N ARG A 10 -13.98 -3.15 8.33
CA ARG A 10 -13.92 -4.31 9.23
C ARG A 10 -12.61 -5.08 9.09
N PRO A 11 -12.24 -5.94 10.06
CA PRO A 11 -11.14 -6.87 9.89
C PRO A 11 -11.33 -7.77 8.65
N PHE A 12 -10.21 -8.10 8.01
CA PHE A 12 -10.15 -9.07 6.92
C PHE A 12 -10.67 -10.44 7.37
N GLN A 13 -11.36 -11.13 6.49
CA GLN A 13 -11.79 -12.51 6.65
C GLN A 13 -11.25 -13.37 5.51
N PRO A 14 -11.00 -14.68 5.70
CA PRO A 14 -10.47 -15.55 4.64
C PRO A 14 -11.26 -15.51 3.33
N GLY A 15 -12.58 -15.32 3.40
CA GLY A 15 -13.46 -15.17 2.23
C GLY A 15 -13.23 -13.91 1.40
N ASP A 16 -12.53 -12.91 1.94
CA ASP A 16 -12.21 -11.66 1.23
C ASP A 16 -10.97 -11.80 0.33
N ARG A 17 -10.19 -12.86 0.50
CA ARG A 17 -8.87 -13.03 -0.09
C ARG A 17 -8.80 -12.69 -1.57
N SER A 18 -9.66 -13.29 -2.38
CA SER A 18 -9.64 -13.08 -3.84
C SER A 18 -9.92 -11.64 -4.23
N GLN A 19 -10.84 -10.99 -3.52
CA GLN A 19 -11.21 -9.61 -3.76
C GLN A 19 -10.11 -8.64 -3.30
N VAL A 20 -9.42 -8.93 -2.19
CA VAL A 20 -8.26 -8.16 -1.72
C VAL A 20 -7.12 -8.25 -2.73
N LEU A 21 -6.76 -9.45 -3.20
CA LEU A 21 -5.70 -9.64 -4.17
C LEU A 21 -5.99 -8.93 -5.51
N ALA A 22 -7.25 -8.82 -5.90
CA ALA A 22 -7.66 -8.06 -7.08
C ALA A 22 -7.37 -6.54 -7.00
N LEU A 23 -7.07 -6.02 -5.80
CA LEU A 23 -6.67 -4.62 -5.61
C LEU A 23 -5.16 -4.35 -5.86
N ALA A 24 -4.35 -5.38 -6.10
CA ALA A 24 -2.90 -5.24 -6.31
C ALA A 24 -2.51 -4.19 -7.38
N PRO A 25 -3.22 -4.04 -8.51
CA PRO A 25 -2.90 -3.02 -9.49
C PRO A 25 -2.90 -1.58 -8.92
N GLN A 26 -3.70 -1.31 -7.87
CA GLN A 26 -3.76 0.02 -7.25
C GLN A 26 -2.47 0.39 -6.50
N LEU A 27 -1.68 -0.60 -6.08
CA LEU A 27 -0.40 -0.38 -5.40
C LEU A 27 0.75 -0.04 -6.36
N THR A 28 0.53 -0.07 -7.65
CA THR A 28 1.55 0.28 -8.66
C THR A 28 1.62 1.79 -8.94
N HIS A 29 0.68 2.57 -8.43
CA HIS A 29 0.61 4.00 -8.67
C HIS A 29 1.79 4.76 -8.03
N GLY A 30 2.39 5.67 -8.81
CA GLY A 30 3.48 6.54 -8.34
C GLY A 30 4.83 5.84 -8.19
N VAL A 31 4.97 4.61 -8.63
CA VAL A 31 6.27 3.94 -8.74
C VAL A 31 7.10 4.65 -9.82
N ALA A 32 8.41 4.77 -9.57
CA ALA A 32 9.33 5.46 -10.45
C ALA A 32 9.32 4.86 -11.88
N PRO A 33 9.23 5.69 -12.94
CA PRO A 33 9.01 5.22 -14.31
C PRO A 33 10.16 4.39 -14.90
N TRP A 34 11.32 4.41 -14.25
CA TRP A 34 12.48 3.58 -14.64
C TRP A 34 12.47 2.17 -14.02
N ARG A 35 11.45 1.81 -13.27
CA ARG A 35 11.30 0.45 -12.74
C ARG A 35 10.53 -0.42 -13.75
N ASP A 36 10.93 -1.71 -13.86
CA ASP A 36 10.23 -2.66 -14.73
C ASP A 36 8.77 -2.84 -14.30
N PRO A 37 7.79 -2.52 -15.16
CA PRO A 37 6.37 -2.60 -14.79
C PRO A 37 5.91 -4.01 -14.42
N ALA A 38 6.51 -5.07 -15.01
CA ALA A 38 6.17 -6.44 -14.68
C ALA A 38 6.66 -6.82 -13.28
N ALA A 39 7.88 -6.40 -12.92
CA ALA A 39 8.41 -6.59 -11.57
C ALA A 39 7.59 -5.81 -10.52
N VAL A 40 7.18 -4.59 -10.84
CA VAL A 40 6.32 -3.77 -9.95
C VAL A 40 4.98 -4.46 -9.68
N ARG A 41 4.33 -4.99 -10.72
CA ARG A 41 3.06 -5.74 -10.53
C ARG A 41 3.26 -6.98 -9.66
N ARG A 42 4.29 -7.79 -9.93
CA ARG A 42 4.59 -8.97 -9.09
C ARG A 42 4.86 -8.60 -7.64
N ALA A 43 5.57 -7.49 -7.40
CA ALA A 43 5.81 -7.00 -6.05
C ALA A 43 4.49 -6.60 -5.35
N ALA A 44 3.62 -5.86 -6.02
CA ALA A 44 2.32 -5.46 -5.49
C ALA A 44 1.42 -6.66 -5.14
N GLU A 45 1.39 -7.68 -5.99
CA GLU A 45 0.69 -8.95 -5.74
C GLU A 45 1.27 -9.66 -4.50
N ASN A 46 2.61 -9.77 -4.41
CA ASN A 46 3.28 -10.41 -3.30
C ASN A 46 3.07 -9.68 -1.97
N TRP A 47 3.00 -8.35 -1.96
CA TRP A 47 2.74 -7.58 -0.74
C TRP A 47 1.35 -7.92 -0.18
N LEU A 48 0.30 -7.83 -1.00
CA LEU A 48 -1.04 -8.20 -0.56
C LEU A 48 -1.15 -9.68 -0.18
N GLN A 49 -0.51 -10.57 -0.96
CA GLN A 49 -0.45 -12.00 -0.65
C GLN A 49 0.13 -12.23 0.75
N THR A 50 1.28 -11.61 1.05
CA THR A 50 1.94 -11.70 2.36
C THR A 50 1.06 -11.16 3.48
N SER A 51 0.42 -10.01 3.25
CA SER A 51 -0.46 -9.40 4.24
C SER A 51 -1.65 -10.29 4.60
N VAL A 52 -2.35 -10.85 3.60
CA VAL A 52 -3.49 -11.74 3.87
C VAL A 52 -3.07 -13.09 4.45
N ASP A 53 -1.92 -13.63 4.05
CA ASP A 53 -1.39 -14.91 4.58
C ASP A 53 -0.97 -14.80 6.06
N THR A 54 -0.64 -13.60 6.48
CA THR A 54 -0.14 -13.35 7.84
C THR A 54 -1.10 -12.53 8.70
N ALA A 55 -2.32 -12.27 8.22
CA ALA A 55 -3.31 -11.42 8.91
C ALA A 55 -3.70 -11.88 10.32
N GLY A 56 -3.53 -13.19 10.63
CA GLY A 56 -3.81 -13.74 11.96
C GLY A 56 -2.67 -13.61 12.97
N ARG A 57 -1.52 -13.05 12.60
CA ARG A 57 -0.39 -12.89 13.53
C ARG A 57 -0.63 -11.72 14.49
N PRO A 58 -0.13 -11.79 15.74
CA PRO A 58 -0.41 -10.79 16.76
C PRO A 58 0.23 -9.42 16.47
N ASP A 59 1.32 -9.39 15.67
CA ASP A 59 2.09 -8.20 15.34
C ASP A 59 1.56 -7.44 14.12
N ARG A 60 0.38 -7.82 13.58
CA ARG A 60 -0.18 -7.21 12.37
C ARG A 60 -1.69 -7.30 12.28
N ALA A 61 -2.26 -6.51 11.38
CA ALA A 61 -3.68 -6.54 11.06
C ALA A 61 -3.91 -6.22 9.58
N VAL A 62 -5.03 -6.70 9.07
CA VAL A 62 -5.54 -6.30 7.75
C VAL A 62 -7.00 -5.88 7.94
N TYR A 63 -7.35 -4.68 7.48
CA TYR A 63 -8.73 -4.21 7.42
C TYR A 63 -9.16 -4.04 5.98
N VAL A 64 -10.43 -4.29 5.74
CA VAL A 64 -11.07 -4.13 4.44
C VAL A 64 -12.21 -3.12 4.51
N ALA A 65 -12.40 -2.39 3.42
CA ALA A 65 -13.59 -1.58 3.18
C ALA A 65 -14.57 -2.37 2.31
N VAL A 66 -15.79 -2.55 2.77
CA VAL A 66 -16.82 -3.35 2.09
C VAL A 66 -18.01 -2.46 1.73
N ALA A 67 -18.39 -2.45 0.45
CA ALA A 67 -19.59 -1.79 -0.06
C ALA A 67 -20.54 -2.87 -0.62
N GLY A 68 -21.68 -3.06 0.03
CA GLY A 68 -22.53 -4.23 -0.24
C GLY A 68 -21.79 -5.53 0.06
N ASN A 69 -21.61 -6.38 -0.95
CA ASN A 69 -20.86 -7.65 -0.84
C ASN A 69 -19.47 -7.56 -1.48
N LYS A 70 -18.99 -6.37 -1.85
CA LYS A 70 -17.73 -6.18 -2.56
C LYS A 70 -16.69 -5.53 -1.65
N VAL A 71 -15.49 -6.13 -1.59
CA VAL A 71 -14.32 -5.46 -1.01
C VAL A 71 -13.85 -4.38 -1.99
N VAL A 72 -13.83 -3.14 -1.52
CA VAL A 72 -13.50 -1.96 -2.32
C VAL A 72 -12.25 -1.24 -1.83
N GLY A 73 -11.64 -1.73 -0.76
CA GLY A 73 -10.36 -1.20 -0.26
C GLY A 73 -9.76 -2.11 0.79
N VAL A 74 -8.48 -1.93 1.01
CA VAL A 74 -7.69 -2.70 1.99
C VAL A 74 -6.58 -1.84 2.57
N VAL A 75 -6.26 -2.06 3.85
CA VAL A 75 -5.05 -1.58 4.51
C VAL A 75 -4.39 -2.74 5.26
N GLY A 76 -3.10 -2.94 5.03
CA GLY A 76 -2.25 -3.88 5.75
C GLY A 76 -1.35 -3.12 6.71
N ILE A 77 -1.27 -3.58 7.97
CA ILE A 77 -0.54 -2.91 9.05
C ILE A 77 0.30 -3.95 9.77
N ARG A 78 1.49 -3.56 10.23
CA ARG A 78 2.35 -4.39 11.09
C ARG A 78 3.14 -3.54 12.06
N GLU A 79 3.63 -4.17 13.11
CA GLU A 79 4.71 -3.61 13.92
C GLU A 79 6.03 -3.70 13.13
N GLN A 80 6.83 -2.66 13.22
CA GLN A 80 8.14 -2.58 12.57
C GLN A 80 9.14 -1.88 13.49
N THR A 81 10.31 -2.48 13.66
CA THR A 81 11.39 -1.82 14.40
C THR A 81 12.02 -0.75 13.52
N HIS A 82 11.98 0.48 13.97
CA HIS A 82 12.67 1.61 13.39
C HIS A 82 14.18 1.51 13.64
N PHE A 83 15.04 2.14 12.84
CA PHE A 83 16.49 2.09 13.02
C PHE A 83 16.97 2.66 14.37
N THR A 84 16.16 3.48 15.02
CA THR A 84 16.41 3.98 16.39
C THR A 84 16.17 2.93 17.48
N GLY A 85 15.66 1.75 17.14
CA GLY A 85 15.28 0.69 18.08
C GLY A 85 13.84 0.79 18.59
N GLN A 86 13.12 1.85 18.27
CA GLN A 86 11.71 2.01 18.63
C GLN A 86 10.83 1.11 17.74
N THR A 87 9.73 0.60 18.30
CA THR A 87 8.71 -0.11 17.52
C THR A 87 7.62 0.86 17.12
N ASP A 88 7.39 0.95 15.82
CA ASP A 88 6.33 1.75 15.20
C ASP A 88 5.27 0.83 14.57
N ALA A 89 4.08 1.38 14.36
CA ALA A 89 3.15 0.81 13.40
C ALA A 89 3.61 1.18 11.99
N TYR A 90 3.47 0.26 11.03
CA TYR A 90 3.82 0.48 9.64
C TYR A 90 2.68 0.05 8.72
N VAL A 91 2.19 0.96 7.89
CA VAL A 91 1.25 0.64 6.81
C VAL A 91 2.04 0.13 5.61
N GLY A 92 1.93 -1.16 5.36
CA GLY A 92 2.58 -1.81 4.20
C GLY A 92 1.84 -1.54 2.89
N GLU A 93 0.52 -1.66 2.93
CA GLU A 93 -0.36 -1.48 1.77
C GLU A 93 -1.59 -0.67 2.13
N LEU A 94 -1.96 0.25 1.22
CA LEU A 94 -3.25 0.93 1.22
C LEU A 94 -3.74 0.99 -0.23
N ALA A 95 -4.85 0.32 -0.51
CA ALA A 95 -5.45 0.30 -1.84
C ALA A 95 -6.95 0.52 -1.78
N VAL A 96 -7.48 1.26 -2.75
CA VAL A 96 -8.92 1.48 -2.95
C VAL A 96 -9.22 1.23 -4.43
N ALA A 97 -10.31 0.52 -4.72
CA ALA A 97 -10.75 0.27 -6.09
C ALA A 97 -10.96 1.60 -6.83
N SER A 98 -10.51 1.67 -8.09
CA SER A 98 -10.49 2.93 -8.87
C SER A 98 -11.88 3.57 -9.04
N ASP A 99 -12.93 2.75 -9.16
CA ASP A 99 -14.32 3.18 -9.26
C ASP A 99 -14.92 3.68 -7.92
N MET A 100 -14.16 3.49 -6.83
CA MET A 100 -14.57 3.88 -5.46
C MET A 100 -13.64 4.94 -4.83
N GLU A 101 -12.71 5.47 -5.59
CA GLU A 101 -11.85 6.55 -5.12
C GLU A 101 -12.61 7.83 -4.81
N ARG A 102 -11.98 8.71 -3.99
CA ARG A 102 -12.49 10.04 -3.61
C ARG A 102 -13.83 10.02 -2.85
N ARG A 103 -14.15 8.89 -2.23
CA ARG A 103 -15.33 8.70 -1.37
C ARG A 103 -14.99 8.58 0.12
N GLY A 104 -13.77 8.98 0.52
CA GLY A 104 -13.33 8.91 1.91
C GLY A 104 -12.87 7.54 2.40
N ILE A 105 -12.87 6.50 1.54
CA ILE A 105 -12.54 5.11 1.92
C ILE A 105 -11.10 5.00 2.41
N ALA A 106 -10.14 5.61 1.71
CA ALA A 106 -8.74 5.59 2.14
C ALA A 106 -8.57 6.28 3.51
N THR A 107 -9.26 7.38 3.77
CA THR A 107 -9.28 8.06 5.08
C THR A 107 -9.82 7.13 6.17
N ALA A 108 -10.93 6.43 5.91
CA ALA A 108 -11.52 5.51 6.88
C ALA A 108 -10.62 4.31 7.17
N LEU A 109 -9.93 3.76 6.16
CA LEU A 109 -8.94 2.69 6.32
C LEU A 109 -7.73 3.16 7.13
N MET A 110 -7.21 4.38 6.87
CA MET A 110 -6.13 4.96 7.67
C MET A 110 -6.56 5.19 9.12
N GLY A 111 -7.79 5.64 9.36
CA GLY A 111 -8.33 5.75 10.72
C GLY A 111 -8.37 4.41 11.46
N ALA A 112 -8.68 3.31 10.77
CA ALA A 112 -8.60 1.97 11.37
C ALA A 112 -7.13 1.58 11.70
N ALA A 113 -6.17 1.96 10.85
CA ALA A 113 -4.75 1.74 11.10
C ALA A 113 -4.25 2.54 12.32
N GLU A 114 -4.63 3.81 12.41
CA GLU A 114 -4.31 4.69 13.55
C GLU A 114 -4.91 4.16 14.87
N ALA A 115 -6.17 3.70 14.84
CA ALA A 115 -6.83 3.09 15.99
C ALA A 115 -6.11 1.81 16.43
N TRP A 116 -5.68 0.96 15.48
CA TRP A 116 -4.91 -0.25 15.79
C TRP A 116 -3.57 0.08 16.44
N ALA A 117 -2.83 1.07 15.94
CA ALA A 117 -1.57 1.54 16.52
C ALA A 117 -1.77 2.09 17.93
N ALA A 118 -2.79 2.93 18.13
CA ALA A 118 -3.11 3.52 19.43
C ALA A 118 -3.48 2.46 20.48
N GLN A 119 -4.27 1.44 20.12
CA GLN A 119 -4.64 0.34 21.02
C GLN A 119 -3.42 -0.48 21.48
N ARG A 120 -2.31 -0.45 20.73
CA ARG A 120 -1.05 -1.11 21.06
C ARG A 120 -0.04 -0.22 21.77
N GLY A 121 -0.40 1.05 22.01
CA GLY A 121 0.50 2.02 22.63
C GLY A 121 1.67 2.41 21.75
N LEU A 122 1.58 2.19 20.43
CA LEU A 122 2.61 2.59 19.47
C LEU A 122 2.53 4.10 19.23
N ALA A 123 3.65 4.79 19.37
CA ALA A 123 3.69 6.25 19.32
C ALA A 123 3.61 6.81 17.91
N PHE A 124 4.06 6.03 16.91
CA PHE A 124 4.10 6.47 15.51
C PHE A 124 3.46 5.43 14.59
N LEU A 125 2.85 5.93 13.53
CA LEU A 125 2.39 5.16 12.37
C LEU A 125 3.11 5.68 11.13
N THR A 126 3.94 4.85 10.56
CA THR A 126 4.79 5.19 9.41
C THR A 126 4.30 4.49 8.14
N LEU A 127 4.68 5.01 7.00
CA LEU A 127 4.40 4.42 5.69
C LEU A 127 5.40 4.94 4.65
N GLN A 128 5.49 4.24 3.52
CA GLN A 128 6.23 4.71 2.36
C GLN A 128 5.31 4.86 1.15
N THR A 129 5.53 5.89 0.36
CA THR A 129 4.82 6.11 -0.90
C THR A 129 5.76 6.62 -1.98
N GLY A 130 5.43 6.35 -3.25
CA GLY A 130 6.21 6.86 -4.37
C GLY A 130 6.19 8.39 -4.43
N ALA A 131 7.34 9.01 -4.71
CA ALA A 131 7.46 10.47 -4.83
C ALA A 131 6.51 11.07 -5.88
N ALA A 132 6.20 10.31 -6.94
CA ALA A 132 5.26 10.70 -8.01
C ALA A 132 3.78 10.47 -7.63
N ASN A 133 3.48 9.80 -6.50
CA ASN A 133 2.10 9.54 -6.08
C ASN A 133 1.48 10.77 -5.40
N GLN A 134 1.21 11.81 -6.16
CA GLN A 134 0.65 13.07 -5.64
C GLN A 134 -0.70 12.90 -4.94
N PRO A 135 -1.64 12.06 -5.42
CA PRO A 135 -2.90 11.82 -4.72
C PRO A 135 -2.69 11.26 -3.30
N ALA A 136 -1.84 10.24 -3.15
CA ALA A 136 -1.54 9.65 -1.85
C ALA A 136 -0.81 10.63 -0.92
N ARG A 137 0.23 11.33 -1.42
CA ARG A 137 0.94 12.37 -0.65
C ARG A 137 0.00 13.47 -0.16
N SER A 138 -0.96 13.89 -0.99
CA SER A 138 -1.97 14.86 -0.61
C SER A 138 -2.93 14.32 0.46
N LEU A 139 -3.30 13.04 0.38
CA LEU A 139 -4.09 12.37 1.42
C LEU A 139 -3.35 12.38 2.75
N TYR A 140 -2.11 11.90 2.78
CA TYR A 140 -1.33 11.77 4.02
C TYR A 140 -1.08 13.12 4.68
N ARG A 141 -0.76 14.18 3.92
CA ARG A 141 -0.64 15.54 4.50
C ARG A 141 -1.93 16.02 5.16
N ARG A 142 -3.10 15.77 4.53
CA ARG A 142 -4.40 16.14 5.14
C ARG A 142 -4.70 15.35 6.42
N LEU A 143 -4.17 14.12 6.53
CA LEU A 143 -4.27 13.30 7.74
C LEU A 143 -3.23 13.64 8.80
N GLY A 144 -2.33 14.61 8.55
CA GLY A 144 -1.33 15.06 9.50
C GLY A 144 0.00 14.30 9.44
N TYR A 145 0.23 13.49 8.40
CA TYR A 145 1.53 12.83 8.20
C TYR A 145 2.58 13.82 7.69
N HIS A 146 3.79 13.70 8.20
CA HIS A 146 4.96 14.47 7.82
C HIS A 146 5.98 13.59 7.09
N GLU A 147 6.77 14.21 6.21
CA GLU A 147 7.86 13.51 5.52
C GLU A 147 9.05 13.39 6.50
N GLU A 148 9.56 12.18 6.70
CA GLU A 148 10.66 11.88 7.61
C GLU A 148 11.91 11.45 6.84
N GLU A 149 11.76 10.61 5.81
CA GLU A 149 12.86 10.09 5.01
C GLU A 149 12.69 10.39 3.52
N LEU A 150 13.81 10.50 2.81
CA LEU A 150 13.85 10.69 1.37
C LEU A 150 14.79 9.68 0.71
N LEU A 151 14.25 8.80 -0.15
CA LEU A 151 15.02 7.88 -0.97
C LEU A 151 15.42 8.54 -2.30
N LEU A 152 16.73 8.69 -2.53
CA LEU A 152 17.27 9.23 -3.78
C LEU A 152 17.88 8.11 -4.62
N THR A 153 17.64 8.14 -5.94
CA THR A 153 18.15 7.15 -6.88
C THR A 153 18.86 7.84 -8.04
N LYS A 154 20.08 7.37 -8.37
CA LYS A 154 20.85 7.79 -9.54
C LYS A 154 21.08 6.59 -10.46
N ALA A 155 20.78 6.73 -11.75
CA ALA A 155 21.17 5.74 -12.75
C ALA A 155 22.71 5.80 -12.94
N ILE A 156 23.38 4.65 -12.83
CA ILE A 156 24.84 4.55 -13.01
C ILE A 156 25.21 4.17 -14.46
N GLN A 157 24.30 3.45 -15.15
CA GLN A 157 24.55 3.06 -16.54
C GLN A 157 23.98 4.12 -17.50
N PRO A 158 24.75 4.60 -18.49
CA PRO A 158 24.32 5.64 -19.43
C PRO A 158 23.10 5.26 -20.30
N SER A 159 22.86 3.96 -20.49
CA SER A 159 21.70 3.44 -21.23
C SER A 159 20.36 3.57 -20.50
N TYR A 160 20.36 4.01 -19.25
CA TYR A 160 19.16 4.20 -18.47
C TYR A 160 18.62 5.62 -18.68
N GLN A 161 18.13 5.90 -19.88
CA GLN A 161 17.38 7.14 -20.14
C GLN A 161 15.96 7.00 -19.55
N HIS A 162 15.49 8.05 -18.92
CA HIS A 162 14.16 8.12 -18.31
C HIS A 162 13.09 7.63 -19.28
N GLY A 163 12.49 6.47 -18.98
CA GLY A 163 11.27 6.01 -19.63
C GLY A 163 11.38 4.91 -20.70
N GLN A 164 12.54 4.28 -20.93
CA GLN A 164 12.61 3.11 -21.80
C GLN A 164 12.92 1.80 -21.06
N PRO A 165 12.14 0.72 -21.27
CA PRO A 165 12.49 -0.59 -20.73
C PRO A 165 13.74 -1.13 -21.44
N GLN A 166 14.69 -1.66 -20.66
CA GLN A 166 15.85 -2.36 -21.24
C GLN A 166 15.39 -3.59 -22.02
N PRO A 167 15.96 -3.84 -23.21
CA PRO A 167 15.83 -5.14 -23.85
C PRO A 167 16.48 -6.21 -22.97
N ALA A 168 15.79 -7.34 -22.84
CA ALA A 168 16.30 -8.49 -22.10
C ALA A 168 17.72 -8.84 -22.56
N ARG A 169 18.67 -8.92 -21.63
CA ARG A 169 20.00 -9.46 -21.91
C ARG A 169 19.83 -10.92 -22.34
N ASN A 170 19.99 -11.19 -23.61
CA ASN A 170 20.18 -12.54 -24.08
C ASN A 170 21.42 -13.12 -23.36
N ALA A 171 21.17 -14.12 -22.53
CA ALA A 171 22.24 -14.98 -22.02
C ALA A 171 22.76 -15.82 -23.18
N GLN A 172 23.72 -15.29 -23.91
CA GLN A 172 24.63 -16.09 -24.71
C GLN A 172 25.87 -16.32 -23.86
N GLN A 173 25.93 -17.52 -23.31
CA GLN A 173 27.20 -18.12 -22.86
C GLN A 173 27.84 -18.83 -24.05
N PRO A 174 29.18 -18.77 -24.18
CA PRO A 174 29.93 -19.71 -25.00
C PRO A 174 30.05 -21.07 -24.28
#